data_6a03aba4354cce407aad961b4aa7c915
#
_entry.id   6a03aba4354cce407aad961b4aa7c915
#
_cell.length_a   1.000
_cell.length_b   1.000
_cell.length_c   1.000
_cell.angle_alpha   90.00
_cell.angle_beta   90.00
_cell.angle_gamma   90.00
#
_symmetry.space_group_name_H-M   'P 1'
#
loop_
_entity.id
_entity.type
_entity.pdbx_description
1 polymer ?
#
loop_
_entity_poly.entity_id
_entity_poly.type
_entity_poly.pdbx_seq_one_letter_code
_entity_poly.pdbx_strand_id
1 'polypeptide(L)'
;MNSTTNAFDVWIGIDWEDQEHAYCVVTNANSKPLVGRFGSDAESIAAWMAAIREKFPDLRIAVCLEQARGALMYCLTQYDFLTLYSINPKQLADYRKAVYPSGCKSDPDDAELLASFLRVHGDQMRAWKPDDETTRFLRLMTEQRRECVQDRVARANELLQRLKESYPLALQIPRGDVWSDATLDFLAKFPSQRDLQRASPRQLQKWLPKQRTTPDGPDLATLHAARVAQIRQAFPMTKDSAVLEYS
;
A
#
# COMPACT_ATOMS: atom_id res chain seq x y z
N MET A 1 28.29 -22.49 31.19
CA MET A 1 26.99 -21.80 31.09
C MET A 1 27.28 -20.31 31.08
N ASN A 2 27.41 -19.72 29.91
CA ASN A 2 27.63 -18.28 29.78
C ASN A 2 26.30 -17.58 30.10
N SER A 3 26.23 -16.94 31.25
CA SER A 3 25.17 -16.00 31.58
C SER A 3 25.28 -14.83 30.60
N THR A 4 24.48 -14.84 29.54
CA THR A 4 24.26 -13.68 28.68
C THR A 4 23.61 -12.62 29.57
N THR A 5 24.45 -11.67 30.04
CA THR A 5 23.98 -10.50 30.79
C THR A 5 23.01 -9.77 29.82
N ASN A 6 21.70 -9.87 30.09
CA ASN A 6 20.69 -9.17 29.32
C ASN A 6 21.07 -7.68 29.28
N ALA A 7 21.24 -7.12 28.11
CA ALA A 7 21.72 -5.75 27.94
C ALA A 7 20.75 -4.70 28.49
N PHE A 8 19.54 -5.11 28.90
CA PHE A 8 18.47 -4.24 29.37
C PHE A 8 17.90 -4.73 30.70
N ASP A 9 17.31 -3.82 31.44
CA ASP A 9 16.69 -4.04 32.75
C ASP A 9 15.17 -4.02 32.67
N VAL A 10 14.63 -3.30 31.65
CA VAL A 10 13.20 -3.07 31.42
C VAL A 10 12.88 -3.29 29.94
N TRP A 11 11.82 -4.02 29.65
CA TRP A 11 11.27 -4.25 28.30
C TRP A 11 9.86 -3.72 28.24
N ILE A 12 9.60 -2.88 27.26
CA ILE A 12 8.28 -2.28 27.01
C ILE A 12 7.79 -2.73 25.63
N GLY A 13 6.61 -3.31 25.57
CA GLY A 13 5.86 -3.49 24.34
C GLY A 13 4.82 -2.40 24.24
N ILE A 14 4.66 -1.83 23.04
CA ILE A 14 3.63 -0.82 22.74
C ILE A 14 2.85 -1.29 21.54
N ASP A 15 1.55 -1.48 21.73
CA ASP A 15 0.58 -1.67 20.67
C ASP A 15 0.01 -0.33 20.26
N TRP A 16 0.17 -0.01 18.97
CA TRP A 16 -0.16 1.30 18.42
C TRP A 16 -1.61 1.36 17.96
N GLU A 17 -2.35 2.34 18.44
CA GLU A 17 -3.70 2.68 18.01
C GLU A 17 -3.81 4.17 17.70
N ASP A 18 -4.87 4.60 16.97
CA ASP A 18 -5.02 5.99 16.51
C ASP A 18 -5.21 7.00 17.65
N GLN A 19 -5.92 6.65 18.71
CA GLN A 19 -6.27 7.57 19.80
C GLN A 19 -5.50 7.31 21.08
N GLU A 20 -5.29 6.05 21.41
CA GLU A 20 -4.58 5.61 22.61
C GLU A 20 -3.68 4.44 22.27
N HIS A 21 -2.53 4.37 22.90
CA HIS A 21 -1.59 3.26 22.76
C HIS A 21 -1.64 2.39 24.01
N ALA A 22 -1.78 1.07 23.82
CA ALA A 22 -1.63 0.13 24.93
C ALA A 22 -0.15 -0.18 25.18
N TYR A 23 0.26 -0.31 26.43
CA TYR A 23 1.63 -0.70 26.77
C TYR A 23 1.69 -1.78 27.84
N CYS A 24 2.75 -2.57 27.78
CA CYS A 24 3.12 -3.53 28.81
C CYS A 24 4.61 -3.35 29.15
N VAL A 25 4.90 -3.24 30.45
CA VAL A 25 6.28 -3.15 30.97
C VAL A 25 6.62 -4.41 31.74
N VAL A 26 7.72 -5.04 31.36
CA VAL A 26 8.28 -6.23 32.00
C VAL A 26 9.69 -5.89 32.51
N THR A 27 10.04 -6.36 33.71
CA THR A 27 11.34 -6.17 34.35
C THR A 27 11.99 -7.51 34.70
N ASN A 28 13.28 -7.49 35.04
CA ASN A 28 14.00 -8.68 35.54
C ASN A 28 13.54 -9.16 36.92
N ALA A 29 13.03 -8.26 37.76
CA ALA A 29 12.41 -8.66 39.01
C ALA A 29 11.11 -9.36 38.65
N ASN A 30 10.89 -10.58 39.14
CA ASN A 30 9.68 -11.42 38.94
C ASN A 30 8.37 -10.73 39.38
N SER A 31 8.21 -9.45 39.07
CA SER A 31 7.07 -8.61 39.34
C SER A 31 6.02 -8.79 38.25
N LYS A 32 4.76 -8.67 38.65
CA LYS A 32 3.63 -8.67 37.71
C LYS A 32 3.85 -7.59 36.64
N PRO A 33 3.63 -7.87 35.35
CA PRO A 33 3.73 -6.88 34.29
C PRO A 33 2.89 -5.63 34.62
N LEU A 34 3.43 -4.44 34.34
CA LEU A 34 2.70 -3.19 34.42
C LEU A 34 2.05 -2.93 33.07
N VAL A 35 0.74 -2.92 33.01
CA VAL A 35 -0.04 -2.64 31.80
C VAL A 35 -0.81 -1.34 31.96
N GLY A 36 -1.04 -0.64 30.85
CA GLY A 36 -1.81 0.58 30.83
C GLY A 36 -1.98 1.14 29.42
N ARG A 37 -2.51 2.37 29.35
CA ARG A 37 -2.72 3.10 28.10
C ARG A 37 -2.25 4.53 28.25
N PHE A 38 -1.88 5.16 27.13
CA PHE A 38 -1.56 6.60 27.04
C PHE A 38 -2.04 7.16 25.71
N GLY A 39 -2.38 8.44 25.67
CA GLY A 39 -2.90 9.10 24.48
C GLY A 39 -1.87 9.24 23.37
N SER A 40 -2.33 9.36 22.13
CA SER A 40 -1.49 9.49 20.93
C SER A 40 -0.97 10.91 20.68
N ASP A 41 -1.43 11.89 21.45
CA ASP A 41 -0.95 13.27 21.39
C ASP A 41 0.43 13.45 22.03
N ALA A 42 1.14 14.49 21.62
CA ALA A 42 2.52 14.74 22.05
C ALA A 42 2.65 14.96 23.56
N GLU A 43 1.67 15.60 24.18
CA GLU A 43 1.63 15.89 25.62
C GLU A 43 1.46 14.61 26.42
N SER A 44 0.56 13.72 26.00
CA SER A 44 0.32 12.42 26.63
C SER A 44 1.53 11.49 26.51
N ILE A 45 2.19 11.47 25.34
CA ILE A 45 3.44 10.72 25.15
C ILE A 45 4.52 11.24 26.08
N ALA A 46 4.71 12.56 26.17
CA ALA A 46 5.74 13.18 27.02
C ALA A 46 5.46 12.90 28.50
N ALA A 47 4.21 13.01 28.96
CA ALA A 47 3.82 12.71 30.33
C ALA A 47 4.06 11.23 30.68
N TRP A 48 3.72 10.31 29.76
CA TRP A 48 4.00 8.89 29.95
C TRP A 48 5.49 8.59 30.02
N MET A 49 6.30 9.21 29.15
CA MET A 49 7.76 9.05 29.17
C MET A 49 8.40 9.58 30.45
N ALA A 50 7.92 10.72 30.97
CA ALA A 50 8.34 11.24 32.26
C ALA A 50 8.02 10.25 33.41
N ALA A 51 6.83 9.68 33.43
CA ALA A 51 6.43 8.67 34.42
C ALA A 51 7.27 7.38 34.31
N ILE A 52 7.60 6.93 33.11
CA ILE A 52 8.49 5.78 32.89
C ILE A 52 9.90 6.09 33.42
N ARG A 53 10.44 7.29 33.12
CA ARG A 53 11.77 7.69 33.59
C ARG A 53 11.82 7.82 35.11
N GLU A 54 10.80 8.38 35.74
CA GLU A 54 10.69 8.50 37.20
C GLU A 54 10.62 7.11 37.86
N LYS A 55 9.86 6.19 37.28
CA LYS A 55 9.66 4.84 37.80
C LYS A 55 10.91 3.96 37.65
N PHE A 56 11.69 4.18 36.62
CA PHE A 56 12.87 3.38 36.28
C PHE A 56 14.11 4.27 36.09
N PRO A 57 14.57 4.96 37.15
CA PRO A 57 15.72 5.83 37.06
C PRO A 57 16.98 4.99 36.74
N ASP A 58 17.82 5.50 35.87
CA ASP A 58 19.13 4.95 35.49
C ASP A 58 19.12 3.52 34.93
N LEU A 59 17.94 2.94 34.66
CA LEU A 59 17.81 1.64 34.02
C LEU A 59 17.85 1.77 32.48
N ARG A 60 18.38 0.74 31.84
CA ARG A 60 18.38 0.62 30.38
C ARG A 60 17.06 0.02 29.92
N ILE A 61 16.33 0.77 29.11
CA ILE A 61 14.99 0.43 28.67
C ILE A 61 14.99 0.08 27.20
N ALA A 62 14.48 -1.11 26.87
CA ALA A 62 14.20 -1.53 25.51
C ALA A 62 12.70 -1.40 25.22
N VAL A 63 12.35 -0.85 24.05
CA VAL A 63 10.95 -0.66 23.63
C VAL A 63 10.73 -1.36 22.29
N CYS A 64 9.67 -2.16 22.18
CA CYS A 64 9.27 -2.83 20.94
C CYS A 64 7.90 -2.36 20.46
N LEU A 65 7.81 -2.05 19.17
CA LEU A 65 6.57 -1.72 18.47
C LEU A 65 6.41 -2.64 17.25
N GLU A 66 5.15 -2.91 16.87
CA GLU A 66 4.86 -3.69 15.67
C GLU A 66 5.27 -2.96 14.39
N GLN A 67 5.32 -1.62 14.41
CA GLN A 67 5.65 -0.82 13.24
C GLN A 67 7.04 -0.20 13.33
N ALA A 68 7.78 -0.27 12.21
CA ALA A 68 9.07 0.42 12.07
C ALA A 68 8.93 1.90 11.70
N ARG A 69 7.70 2.42 11.59
CA ARG A 69 7.39 3.77 11.09
C ARG A 69 6.22 4.37 11.89
N GLY A 70 6.08 5.68 11.80
CA GLY A 70 4.99 6.40 12.42
C GLY A 70 5.47 7.49 13.39
N ALA A 71 4.58 8.41 13.73
CA ALA A 71 4.88 9.54 14.59
C ALA A 71 5.42 9.07 15.97
N LEU A 72 4.80 8.06 16.57
CA LEU A 72 5.22 7.53 17.86
C LEU A 72 6.67 7.07 17.87
N MET A 73 7.10 6.29 16.85
CA MET A 73 8.48 5.80 16.75
C MET A 73 9.48 6.96 16.72
N TYR A 74 9.19 8.02 15.94
CA TYR A 74 10.04 9.21 15.87
C TYR A 74 9.99 10.04 17.16
N CYS A 75 8.84 10.17 17.81
CA CYS A 75 8.73 10.82 19.12
C CYS A 75 9.62 10.13 20.17
N LEU A 76 9.61 8.79 20.18
CA LEU A 76 10.40 8.03 21.13
C LEU A 76 11.92 8.14 20.90
N THR A 77 12.38 8.48 19.68
CA THR A 77 13.81 8.71 19.42
C THR A 77 14.41 9.92 20.11
N GLN A 78 13.58 10.81 20.63
CA GLN A 78 14.04 12.00 21.39
C GLN A 78 14.57 11.63 22.79
N TYR A 79 14.29 10.41 23.26
CA TYR A 79 14.66 9.92 24.58
C TYR A 79 15.86 8.99 24.47
N ASP A 80 17.05 9.48 24.84
CA ASP A 80 18.34 8.80 24.73
C ASP A 80 18.49 7.56 25.62
N PHE A 81 17.65 7.45 26.68
CA PHE A 81 17.61 6.31 27.58
C PHE A 81 16.83 5.10 27.01
N LEU A 82 16.23 5.25 25.85
CA LEU A 82 15.49 4.17 25.16
C LEU A 82 16.34 3.53 24.07
N THR A 83 16.22 2.23 23.94
CA THR A 83 16.62 1.50 22.73
C THR A 83 15.37 0.96 22.05
N LEU A 84 15.11 1.40 20.83
CA LEU A 84 13.90 1.06 20.11
C LEU A 84 14.13 -0.16 19.23
N TYR A 85 13.10 -1.00 19.14
CA TYR A 85 13.04 -2.17 18.28
C TYR A 85 11.71 -2.18 17.52
N SER A 86 11.71 -2.75 16.33
CA SER A 86 10.48 -3.00 15.58
C SER A 86 10.42 -4.48 15.20
N ILE A 87 9.20 -5.02 15.24
CA ILE A 87 8.92 -6.38 14.80
C ILE A 87 7.99 -6.35 13.58
N ASN A 88 8.17 -7.31 12.68
CA ASN A 88 7.25 -7.46 11.55
C ASN A 88 5.92 -8.08 12.05
N PRO A 89 4.75 -7.59 11.60
CA PRO A 89 3.43 -8.12 11.98
C PRO A 89 3.32 -9.64 11.80
N LYS A 90 3.87 -10.18 10.71
CA LYS A 90 3.87 -11.63 10.49
C LYS A 90 4.66 -12.38 11.55
N GLN A 91 5.81 -11.85 11.94
CA GLN A 91 6.65 -12.47 12.96
C GLN A 91 5.97 -12.47 14.34
N LEU A 92 5.28 -11.37 14.68
CA LEU A 92 4.49 -11.29 15.91
C LEU A 92 3.33 -12.29 15.90
N ALA A 93 2.61 -12.41 14.78
CA ALA A 93 1.53 -13.37 14.61
C ALA A 93 2.01 -14.84 14.71
N ASP A 94 3.17 -15.15 14.16
CA ASP A 94 3.76 -16.49 14.26
C ASP A 94 4.23 -16.78 15.69
N TYR A 95 4.80 -15.79 16.38
CA TYR A 95 5.16 -15.91 17.81
C TYR A 95 3.93 -16.13 18.69
N ARG A 96 2.82 -15.37 18.44
CA ARG A 96 1.56 -15.57 19.14
C ARG A 96 1.07 -17.01 19.03
N LYS A 97 1.05 -17.58 17.82
CA LYS A 97 0.65 -18.98 17.59
C LYS A 97 1.54 -19.99 18.32
N ALA A 98 2.85 -19.70 18.40
CA ALA A 98 3.79 -20.57 19.08
C ALA A 98 3.62 -20.58 20.59
N VAL A 99 3.30 -19.43 21.19
CA VAL A 99 3.17 -19.26 22.64
C VAL A 99 1.74 -19.61 23.10
N TYR A 100 0.72 -19.29 22.28
CA TYR A 100 -0.71 -19.49 22.59
C TYR A 100 -1.40 -20.30 21.48
N PRO A 101 -1.15 -21.61 21.38
CA PRO A 101 -1.67 -22.43 20.29
C PRO A 101 -3.20 -22.66 20.32
N SER A 102 -3.85 -22.41 21.44
CA SER A 102 -5.25 -22.80 21.66
C SER A 102 -6.28 -21.70 21.36
N GLY A 103 -5.88 -20.48 20.95
CA GLY A 103 -6.82 -19.38 20.68
C GLY A 103 -7.77 -19.08 21.86
N CYS A 104 -7.29 -19.26 23.08
CA CYS A 104 -8.09 -19.03 24.28
C CYS A 104 -8.49 -17.57 24.42
N LYS A 105 -9.69 -17.34 24.95
CA LYS A 105 -10.35 -16.04 25.18
C LYS A 105 -9.60 -15.07 26.13
N SER A 106 -8.43 -15.45 26.63
CA SER A 106 -7.49 -14.69 27.44
C SER A 106 -6.16 -14.49 26.70
N ASP A 107 -6.20 -14.23 25.37
CA ASP A 107 -5.00 -13.85 24.66
C ASP A 107 -4.43 -12.58 25.30
N PRO A 108 -3.13 -12.55 25.63
CA PRO A 108 -2.50 -11.35 26.13
C PRO A 108 -2.59 -10.25 25.06
N ASP A 109 -2.74 -9.02 25.50
CA ASP A 109 -2.70 -7.86 24.63
C ASP A 109 -1.41 -7.88 23.78
N ASP A 110 -1.46 -7.35 22.57
CA ASP A 110 -0.31 -7.31 21.69
C ASP A 110 0.89 -6.62 22.33
N ALA A 111 0.66 -5.65 23.19
CA ALA A 111 1.68 -5.02 24.00
C ALA A 111 2.43 -6.01 24.93
N GLU A 112 1.74 -6.97 25.53
CA GLU A 112 2.38 -8.00 26.38
C GLU A 112 3.20 -8.98 25.56
N LEU A 113 2.68 -9.37 24.39
CA LEU A 113 3.44 -10.20 23.44
C LEU A 113 4.70 -9.52 22.95
N LEU A 114 4.62 -8.23 22.61
CA LEU A 114 5.78 -7.41 22.18
C LEU A 114 6.86 -7.31 23.28
N ALA A 115 6.46 -7.04 24.52
CA ALA A 115 7.36 -6.98 25.66
C ALA A 115 8.03 -8.34 25.92
N SER A 116 7.27 -9.41 25.88
CA SER A 116 7.74 -10.79 26.09
C SER A 116 8.69 -11.23 24.97
N PHE A 117 8.33 -10.95 23.70
CA PHE A 117 9.17 -11.23 22.55
C PHE A 117 10.53 -10.50 22.66
N LEU A 118 10.49 -9.20 22.95
CA LEU A 118 11.69 -8.39 23.10
C LEU A 118 12.60 -8.90 24.24
N ARG A 119 12.03 -9.30 25.36
CA ARG A 119 12.79 -9.86 26.49
C ARG A 119 13.51 -11.15 26.15
N VAL A 120 12.86 -12.02 25.33
CA VAL A 120 13.42 -13.34 24.99
C VAL A 120 14.36 -13.28 23.80
N HIS A 121 14.07 -12.44 22.81
CA HIS A 121 14.73 -12.41 21.50
C HIS A 121 15.46 -11.10 21.18
N GLY A 122 15.47 -10.15 22.10
CA GLY A 122 16.03 -8.81 21.87
C GLY A 122 17.52 -8.80 21.50
N ASP A 123 18.28 -9.77 21.97
CA ASP A 123 19.69 -9.96 21.60
C ASP A 123 19.90 -10.38 20.14
N GLN A 124 18.88 -10.97 19.50
CA GLN A 124 18.87 -11.36 18.08
C GLN A 124 18.27 -10.27 17.18
N MET A 125 17.66 -9.26 17.78
CA MET A 125 17.04 -8.15 17.05
C MET A 125 18.04 -7.02 16.81
N ARG A 126 17.87 -6.35 15.68
CA ARG A 126 18.62 -5.11 15.41
C ARG A 126 17.88 -3.92 16.00
N ALA A 127 18.56 -3.14 16.82
CA ALA A 127 18.04 -1.87 17.32
C ALA A 127 17.64 -0.97 16.13
N TRP A 128 16.44 -0.41 16.21
CA TRP A 128 15.94 0.51 15.21
C TRP A 128 16.68 1.84 15.29
N LYS A 129 17.03 2.36 14.13
CA LYS A 129 17.65 3.69 14.01
C LYS A 129 16.85 4.47 12.97
N PRO A 130 16.62 5.78 13.19
CA PRO A 130 15.95 6.60 12.19
C PRO A 130 16.75 6.59 10.89
N ASP A 131 16.05 6.46 9.78
CA ASP A 131 16.67 6.69 8.48
C ASP A 131 17.17 8.13 8.38
N ASP A 132 18.22 8.34 7.62
CA ASP A 132 18.65 9.68 7.24
C ASP A 132 17.57 10.38 6.38
N GLU A 133 17.66 11.70 6.26
CA GLU A 133 16.68 12.52 5.57
C GLU A 133 16.49 12.11 4.10
N THR A 134 17.60 11.80 3.42
CA THR A 134 17.59 11.36 2.02
C THR A 134 16.85 10.04 1.86
N THR A 135 17.12 9.08 2.74
CA THR A 135 16.45 7.76 2.74
C THR A 135 14.95 7.91 3.01
N ARG A 136 14.56 8.78 3.95
CA ARG A 136 13.15 9.08 4.22
C ARG A 136 12.45 9.68 3.01
N PHE A 137 13.10 10.66 2.37
CA PHE A 137 12.57 11.29 1.16
C PHE A 137 12.40 10.28 0.01
N LEU A 138 13.41 9.45 -0.26
CA LEU A 138 13.34 8.41 -1.30
C LEU A 138 12.22 7.40 -1.03
N ARG A 139 12.04 7.01 0.21
CA ARG A 139 10.92 6.13 0.60
C ARG A 139 9.57 6.79 0.32
N LEU A 140 9.38 8.04 0.73
CA LEU A 140 8.16 8.78 0.49
C LEU A 140 7.85 8.86 -1.01
N MET A 141 8.84 9.22 -1.83
CA MET A 141 8.68 9.29 -3.28
C MET A 141 8.33 7.93 -3.91
N THR A 142 8.95 6.86 -3.41
CA THR A 142 8.69 5.50 -3.88
C THR A 142 7.26 5.04 -3.53
N GLU A 143 6.79 5.36 -2.33
CA GLU A 143 5.43 5.06 -1.87
C GLU A 143 4.40 5.83 -2.73
N GLN A 144 4.56 7.13 -2.87
CA GLN A 144 3.68 7.96 -3.71
C GLN A 144 3.65 7.46 -5.16
N ARG A 145 4.82 7.11 -5.71
CA ARG A 145 4.86 6.50 -7.06
C ARG A 145 4.06 5.20 -7.12
N ARG A 146 4.16 4.34 -6.10
CA ARG A 146 3.41 3.08 -6.04
C ARG A 146 1.90 3.33 -6.01
N GLU A 147 1.44 4.26 -5.19
CA GLU A 147 0.02 4.67 -5.12
C GLU A 147 -0.47 5.19 -6.47
N CYS A 148 0.25 6.13 -7.09
CA CYS A 148 -0.10 6.64 -8.43
C CYS A 148 -0.17 5.53 -9.50
N VAL A 149 0.72 4.53 -9.42
CA VAL A 149 0.67 3.39 -10.35
C VAL A 149 -0.56 2.52 -10.09
N GLN A 150 -0.90 2.26 -8.83
CA GLN A 150 -2.08 1.49 -8.46
C GLN A 150 -3.37 2.20 -8.91
N ASP A 151 -3.48 3.51 -8.67
CA ASP A 151 -4.61 4.31 -9.12
C ASP A 151 -4.75 4.30 -10.64
N ARG A 152 -3.66 4.47 -11.36
CA ARG A 152 -3.66 4.36 -12.82
C ARG A 152 -4.18 3.01 -13.29
N VAL A 153 -3.72 1.91 -12.69
CA VAL A 153 -4.15 0.55 -13.04
C VAL A 153 -5.64 0.38 -12.74
N ALA A 154 -6.12 0.85 -11.60
CA ALA A 154 -7.53 0.78 -11.23
C ALA A 154 -8.42 1.53 -12.25
N ARG A 155 -8.05 2.77 -12.58
CA ARG A 155 -8.78 3.57 -13.59
C ARG A 155 -8.73 2.97 -14.98
N ALA A 156 -7.59 2.42 -15.38
CA ALA A 156 -7.46 1.73 -16.66
C ALA A 156 -8.37 0.49 -16.76
N ASN A 157 -8.45 -0.29 -15.69
CA ASN A 157 -9.33 -1.47 -15.64
C ASN A 157 -10.80 -1.06 -15.66
N GLU A 158 -11.19 0.01 -14.97
CA GLU A 158 -12.54 0.55 -15.00
C GLU A 158 -12.90 1.02 -16.42
N LEU A 159 -12.04 1.80 -17.07
CA LEU A 159 -12.24 2.24 -18.44
C LEU A 159 -12.33 1.05 -19.40
N LEU A 160 -11.44 0.07 -19.27
CA LEU A 160 -11.44 -1.15 -20.07
C LEU A 160 -12.78 -1.89 -19.95
N GLN A 161 -13.30 -2.02 -18.73
CA GLN A 161 -14.59 -2.68 -18.50
C GLN A 161 -15.74 -1.91 -19.16
N ARG A 162 -15.80 -0.60 -18.97
CA ARG A 162 -16.82 0.26 -19.62
C ARG A 162 -16.75 0.19 -21.14
N LEU A 163 -15.55 0.23 -21.73
CA LEU A 163 -15.41 0.12 -23.18
C LEU A 163 -15.81 -1.25 -23.72
N LYS A 164 -15.55 -2.34 -22.99
CA LYS A 164 -16.03 -3.67 -23.37
C LYS A 164 -17.55 -3.75 -23.43
N GLU A 165 -18.23 -3.08 -22.52
CA GLU A 165 -19.70 -3.10 -22.42
C GLU A 165 -20.38 -2.17 -23.43
N SER A 166 -19.84 -0.96 -23.62
CA SER A 166 -20.51 0.09 -24.39
C SER A 166 -19.88 0.39 -25.75
N TYR A 167 -18.55 0.21 -25.88
CA TYR A 167 -17.81 0.63 -27.07
C TYR A 167 -16.63 -0.29 -27.40
N PRO A 168 -16.87 -1.59 -27.73
CA PRO A 168 -15.78 -2.56 -27.97
C PRO A 168 -14.84 -2.20 -29.12
N LEU A 169 -15.30 -1.45 -30.12
CA LEU A 169 -14.47 -1.00 -31.25
C LEU A 169 -13.33 -0.08 -30.80
N ALA A 170 -13.48 0.67 -29.72
CA ALA A 170 -12.43 1.49 -29.16
C ALA A 170 -11.23 0.69 -28.66
N LEU A 171 -11.42 -0.59 -28.37
CA LEU A 171 -10.33 -1.50 -27.94
C LEU A 171 -9.64 -2.18 -29.13
N GLN A 172 -10.23 -2.13 -30.32
CA GLN A 172 -9.74 -2.85 -31.50
C GLN A 172 -9.02 -1.94 -32.50
N ILE A 173 -9.29 -0.64 -32.50
CA ILE A 173 -8.83 0.29 -33.51
C ILE A 173 -7.52 0.97 -33.11
N PRO A 174 -7.41 1.66 -31.96
CA PRO A 174 -6.15 2.25 -31.55
C PRO A 174 -5.10 1.15 -31.22
N ARG A 175 -3.84 1.48 -31.43
CA ARG A 175 -2.74 0.59 -31.06
C ARG A 175 -2.19 1.01 -29.71
N GLY A 176 -2.13 0.08 -28.80
CA GLY A 176 -1.56 0.28 -27.47
C GLY A 176 -2.54 -0.10 -26.38
N ASP A 177 -2.10 0.12 -25.15
CA ASP A 177 -2.90 -0.10 -23.98
C ASP A 177 -4.01 0.96 -23.84
N VAL A 178 -5.02 0.66 -23.03
CA VAL A 178 -6.17 1.56 -22.76
C VAL A 178 -5.74 2.96 -22.29
N TRP A 179 -4.59 3.05 -21.62
CA TRP A 179 -4.02 4.32 -21.11
C TRP A 179 -2.99 4.95 -22.04
N SER A 180 -2.77 4.40 -23.24
CA SER A 180 -1.83 5.01 -24.20
C SER A 180 -2.39 6.31 -24.77
N ASP A 181 -1.51 7.27 -25.05
CA ASP A 181 -1.91 8.54 -25.69
C ASP A 181 -2.71 8.30 -26.97
N ALA A 182 -2.34 7.27 -27.74
CA ALA A 182 -3.08 6.91 -28.95
C ALA A 182 -4.52 6.50 -28.67
N THR A 183 -4.78 5.75 -27.60
CA THR A 183 -6.14 5.35 -27.21
C THR A 183 -6.91 6.53 -26.63
N LEU A 184 -6.29 7.34 -25.80
CA LEU A 184 -6.91 8.55 -25.24
C LEU A 184 -7.26 9.58 -26.32
N ASP A 185 -6.35 9.84 -27.25
CA ASP A 185 -6.60 10.70 -28.43
C ASP A 185 -7.74 10.16 -29.31
N PHE A 186 -7.80 8.83 -29.48
CA PHE A 186 -8.87 8.18 -30.22
C PHE A 186 -10.22 8.40 -29.54
N LEU A 187 -10.30 8.17 -28.23
CA LEU A 187 -11.53 8.37 -27.46
C LEU A 187 -11.94 9.84 -27.41
N ALA A 188 -11.01 10.76 -27.28
CA ALA A 188 -11.28 12.19 -27.36
C ALA A 188 -11.84 12.60 -28.73
N LYS A 189 -11.37 11.96 -29.81
CA LYS A 189 -11.85 12.23 -31.16
C LYS A 189 -13.18 11.56 -31.48
N PHE A 190 -13.39 10.36 -30.97
CA PHE A 190 -14.59 9.54 -31.20
C PHE A 190 -15.12 9.04 -29.85
N PRO A 191 -15.82 9.88 -29.07
CA PRO A 191 -16.25 9.55 -27.72
C PRO A 191 -17.30 8.43 -27.67
N SER A 192 -17.99 8.17 -28.79
CA SER A 192 -18.95 7.08 -28.86
C SER A 192 -18.83 6.25 -30.16
N GLN A 193 -19.37 5.03 -30.14
CA GLN A 193 -19.45 4.20 -31.33
C GLN A 193 -20.21 4.89 -32.45
N ARG A 194 -21.23 5.69 -32.14
CA ARG A 194 -22.02 6.48 -33.13
C ARG A 194 -21.14 7.53 -33.81
N ASP A 195 -20.30 8.23 -33.05
CA ASP A 195 -19.39 9.24 -33.61
C ASP A 195 -18.34 8.59 -34.51
N LEU A 196 -17.84 7.44 -34.12
CA LEU A 196 -16.93 6.65 -34.95
C LEU A 196 -17.62 6.21 -36.26
N GLN A 197 -18.85 5.75 -36.23
CA GLN A 197 -19.60 5.29 -37.38
C GLN A 197 -19.92 6.42 -38.37
N ARG A 198 -20.10 7.64 -37.87
CA ARG A 198 -20.34 8.86 -38.67
C ARG A 198 -19.08 9.45 -39.26
N ALA A 199 -17.92 9.03 -38.79
CA ALA A 199 -16.65 9.57 -39.24
C ALA A 199 -16.39 9.29 -40.73
N SER A 200 -15.82 10.26 -41.42
CA SER A 200 -15.41 10.09 -42.82
C SER A 200 -14.27 9.10 -42.97
N PRO A 201 -14.11 8.41 -44.10
CA PRO A 201 -12.97 7.51 -44.36
C PRO A 201 -11.62 8.18 -44.16
N ARG A 202 -11.47 9.47 -44.49
CA ARG A 202 -10.26 10.26 -44.26
C ARG A 202 -9.94 10.41 -42.78
N GLN A 203 -10.93 10.64 -41.93
CA GLN A 203 -10.73 10.76 -40.47
C GLN A 203 -10.33 9.43 -39.86
N LEU A 204 -10.89 8.32 -40.33
CA LEU A 204 -10.57 6.98 -39.85
C LEU A 204 -9.18 6.50 -40.30
N GLN A 205 -8.71 6.95 -41.46
CA GLN A 205 -7.45 6.49 -42.06
C GLN A 205 -6.23 6.66 -41.14
N LYS A 206 -6.22 7.73 -40.32
CA LYS A 206 -5.14 7.96 -39.32
C LYS A 206 -5.06 6.86 -38.27
N TRP A 207 -6.19 6.27 -37.92
CA TRP A 207 -6.35 5.31 -36.82
C TRP A 207 -6.30 3.85 -37.28
N LEU A 208 -6.55 3.63 -38.55
CA LEU A 208 -6.50 2.28 -39.11
C LEU A 208 -5.03 1.79 -39.15
N PRO A 209 -4.81 0.51 -38.77
CA PRO A 209 -3.47 -0.04 -38.83
C PRO A 209 -2.92 0.00 -40.26
N LYS A 210 -1.65 0.39 -40.37
CA LYS A 210 -0.90 0.19 -41.62
C LYS A 210 -0.77 -1.31 -41.85
N GLN A 211 -1.66 -1.88 -42.65
CA GLN A 211 -1.60 -3.31 -42.98
C GLN A 211 -0.46 -3.55 -43.96
N ARG A 212 0.31 -4.62 -43.72
CA ARG A 212 1.27 -5.11 -44.71
C ARG A 212 0.44 -5.79 -45.81
N THR A 213 0.52 -5.26 -47.01
CA THR A 213 0.00 -5.92 -48.20
C THR A 213 0.96 -7.02 -48.62
N THR A 214 0.44 -8.20 -48.90
CA THR A 214 1.18 -9.28 -49.56
C THR A 214 1.14 -9.04 -51.09
N PRO A 215 2.15 -9.48 -51.84
CA PRO A 215 2.17 -9.26 -53.30
C PRO A 215 0.90 -9.70 -54.03
N ASP A 216 0.27 -10.76 -53.58
CA ASP A 216 -0.96 -11.36 -54.16
C ASP A 216 -2.23 -11.04 -53.35
N GLY A 217 -2.18 -10.14 -52.39
CA GLY A 217 -3.31 -9.76 -51.53
C GLY A 217 -4.04 -8.50 -52.01
N PRO A 218 -5.23 -8.22 -51.39
CA PRO A 218 -5.95 -6.99 -51.70
C PRO A 218 -5.10 -5.75 -51.41
N ASP A 219 -5.27 -4.71 -52.21
CA ASP A 219 -4.56 -3.45 -52.02
C ASP A 219 -5.00 -2.75 -50.69
N LEU A 220 -4.19 -1.79 -50.25
CA LEU A 220 -4.39 -1.05 -49.01
C LEU A 220 -5.74 -0.30 -49.00
N ALA A 221 -6.17 0.20 -50.16
CA ALA A 221 -7.44 0.92 -50.29
C ALA A 221 -8.65 -0.02 -50.06
N THR A 222 -8.60 -1.20 -50.66
CA THR A 222 -9.63 -2.25 -50.46
C THR A 222 -9.70 -2.71 -48.99
N LEU A 223 -8.57 -2.92 -48.37
CA LEU A 223 -8.50 -3.30 -46.94
C LEU A 223 -9.06 -2.19 -46.03
N HIS A 224 -8.75 -0.93 -46.30
CA HIS A 224 -9.30 0.21 -45.58
C HIS A 224 -10.80 0.35 -45.80
N ALA A 225 -11.29 0.19 -47.05
CA ALA A 225 -12.73 0.23 -47.35
C ALA A 225 -13.49 -0.88 -46.62
N ALA A 226 -12.98 -2.11 -46.60
CA ALA A 226 -13.55 -3.23 -45.87
C ALA A 226 -13.64 -2.94 -44.37
N ARG A 227 -12.56 -2.36 -43.78
CA ARG A 227 -12.56 -2.02 -42.34
C ARG A 227 -13.53 -0.89 -42.00
N VAL A 228 -13.63 0.12 -42.85
CA VAL A 228 -14.67 1.19 -42.71
C VAL A 228 -16.08 0.62 -42.79
N ALA A 229 -16.34 -0.29 -43.72
CA ALA A 229 -17.63 -0.98 -43.82
C ALA A 229 -17.92 -1.80 -42.53
N GLN A 230 -16.98 -2.52 -42.03
CA GLN A 230 -17.08 -3.26 -40.78
C GLN A 230 -17.41 -2.35 -39.59
N ILE A 231 -16.75 -1.20 -39.46
CA ILE A 231 -17.03 -0.21 -38.41
C ILE A 231 -18.47 0.29 -38.50
N ARG A 232 -18.93 0.61 -39.73
CA ARG A 232 -20.32 1.12 -39.99
C ARG A 232 -21.39 0.09 -39.70
N GLN A 233 -21.09 -1.20 -39.88
CA GLN A 233 -22.05 -2.29 -39.69
C GLN A 233 -22.04 -2.86 -38.26
N ALA A 234 -21.10 -2.44 -37.43
CA ALA A 234 -20.98 -2.94 -36.06
C ALA A 234 -22.23 -2.55 -35.22
N PHE A 235 -22.88 -3.54 -34.64
CA PHE A 235 -24.02 -3.30 -33.76
C PHE A 235 -23.53 -2.67 -32.44
N PRO A 236 -24.22 -1.64 -31.91
CA PRO A 236 -23.98 -1.14 -30.58
C PRO A 236 -24.38 -2.20 -29.55
N MET A 237 -23.50 -2.45 -28.54
CA MET A 237 -23.78 -3.44 -27.49
C MET A 237 -24.90 -2.96 -26.54
N THR A 238 -25.11 -1.66 -26.43
CA THR A 238 -26.22 -1.06 -25.64
C THR A 238 -27.03 -0.10 -26.49
N LYS A 239 -28.34 -0.12 -26.33
CA LYS A 239 -29.24 0.82 -27.02
C LYS A 239 -29.22 2.23 -26.41
N ASP A 240 -28.76 2.37 -25.18
CA ASP A 240 -28.78 3.63 -24.44
C ASP A 240 -27.42 4.33 -24.47
N SER A 241 -27.38 5.48 -25.13
CA SER A 241 -26.25 6.41 -25.12
C SER A 241 -26.14 7.19 -23.79
N ALA A 242 -26.98 6.93 -22.82
CA ALA A 242 -27.01 7.64 -21.54
C ALA A 242 -25.86 7.27 -20.60
N VAL A 243 -25.11 6.19 -20.87
CA VAL A 243 -24.02 5.74 -19.99
C VAL A 243 -22.73 6.60 -20.14
N LEU A 244 -22.63 7.39 -21.22
CA LEU A 244 -21.43 8.21 -21.49
C LEU A 244 -21.60 9.70 -21.15
N GLU A 245 -22.79 10.16 -20.74
CA GLU A 245 -23.02 11.56 -20.36
C GLU A 245 -22.64 11.89 -18.90
N TYR A 246 -22.22 10.89 -18.11
CA TYR A 246 -21.81 11.05 -16.71
C TYR A 246 -20.37 10.58 -16.45
N SER A 247 -19.45 10.93 -17.34
CA SER A 247 -18.02 10.66 -17.10
C SER A 247 -17.21 11.94 -17.15
#